data_3fb4a3dfcc37a54c504876fab4347dde
#
_entry.id   3fb4a3dfcc37a54c504876fab4347dde
#
_cell.length_a   1.000
_cell.length_b   1.000
_cell.length_c   1.000
_cell.angle_alpha   90.00
_cell.angle_beta   90.00
_cell.angle_gamma   90.00
#
_symmetry.space_group_name_H-M   'P 1'
#
loop_
_entity.id
_entity.type
_entity.pdbx_description
1 polymer ?
#
loop_
_entity_poly.entity_id
_entity_poly.type
_entity_poly.pdbx_seq_one_letter_code
_entity_poly.pdbx_strand_id
1 'polypeptide(L)'
;MKKRFYIIGLLIIIIDQLTKFLLKDKYLTVIPKVLNFTYTENTGGAFGVGSRFFILGISIVIVAILIYFMIKEKDKIIDYTPYILIVSGSLGNMIDRIFRGYVIDFIDIRLFDYPNFNIADICVVCGVILLIIEILFFNKKKVRR
;
A
#
# COMPACT_ATOMS: atom_id res chain seq x y z
N MET A 1 -15.40 2.01 14.32
CA MET A 1 -14.23 1.18 14.04
C MET A 1 -13.53 0.80 15.34
N LYS A 2 -13.08 -0.45 15.53
CA LYS A 2 -12.41 -0.91 16.77
C LYS A 2 -11.00 -0.32 16.85
N LYS A 3 -10.50 0.02 18.06
CA LYS A 3 -9.14 0.57 18.30
C LYS A 3 -8.02 -0.24 17.63
N ARG A 4 -8.20 -1.58 17.55
CA ARG A 4 -7.22 -2.48 16.90
C ARG A 4 -6.87 -2.09 15.45
N PHE A 5 -7.83 -1.57 14.67
CA PHE A 5 -7.59 -1.22 13.26
C PHE A 5 -6.69 0.01 13.12
N TYR A 6 -6.82 1.00 14.00
CA TYR A 6 -5.91 2.15 14.04
C TYR A 6 -4.48 1.71 14.38
N ILE A 7 -4.35 0.78 15.35
CA ILE A 7 -3.03 0.24 15.74
C ILE A 7 -2.40 -0.52 14.59
N ILE A 8 -3.16 -1.39 13.91
CA ILE A 8 -2.66 -2.12 12.73
C ILE A 8 -2.20 -1.16 11.63
N GLY A 9 -3.01 -0.15 11.31
CA GLY A 9 -2.65 0.84 10.30
C GLY A 9 -1.37 1.61 10.65
N LEU A 10 -1.23 2.03 11.90
CA LEU A 10 -0.01 2.69 12.38
C LEU A 10 1.22 1.76 12.30
N LEU A 11 1.07 0.51 12.70
CA LEU A 11 2.15 -0.49 12.62
C LEU A 11 2.61 -0.73 11.19
N ILE A 12 1.68 -0.82 10.23
CA ILE A 12 2.02 -0.96 8.80
C ILE A 12 2.89 0.21 8.34
N ILE A 13 2.50 1.45 8.65
CA ILE A 13 3.26 2.65 8.28
C ILE A 13 4.66 2.62 8.94
N ILE A 14 4.74 2.29 10.21
CA ILE A 14 6.02 2.23 10.94
C ILE A 14 6.92 1.16 10.33
N ILE A 15 6.41 -0.04 10.05
CA ILE A 15 7.18 -1.13 9.46
C ILE A 15 7.67 -0.74 8.05
N ASP A 16 6.81 -0.15 7.23
CA ASP A 16 7.17 0.32 5.89
C ASP A 16 8.30 1.35 5.96
N GLN A 17 8.15 2.41 6.77
CA GLN A 17 9.16 3.45 6.89
C GLN A 17 10.47 2.95 7.52
N LEU A 18 10.39 2.04 8.49
CA LEU A 18 11.55 1.44 9.13
C LEU A 18 12.34 0.57 8.15
N THR A 19 11.67 -0.29 7.39
CA THR A 19 12.32 -1.13 6.38
C THR A 19 12.95 -0.31 5.26
N LYS A 20 12.28 0.72 4.77
CA LYS A 20 12.84 1.68 3.81
C LYS A 20 14.09 2.39 4.35
N PHE A 21 14.07 2.80 5.61
CA PHE A 21 15.23 3.42 6.27
C PHE A 21 16.40 2.43 6.41
N LEU A 22 16.14 1.21 6.87
CA LEU A 22 17.18 0.19 7.10
C LEU A 22 17.80 -0.32 5.79
N LEU A 23 17.05 -0.34 4.69
CA LEU A 23 17.49 -0.84 3.39
C LEU A 23 17.92 0.26 2.43
N LYS A 24 17.91 1.52 2.87
CA LYS A 24 18.41 2.65 2.08
C LYS A 24 19.89 2.42 1.72
N ASP A 25 20.22 2.65 0.46
CA ASP A 25 21.58 2.52 -0.10
C ASP A 25 22.19 1.11 0.06
N LYS A 26 21.36 0.07 0.24
CA LYS A 26 21.83 -1.31 0.39
C LYS A 26 21.47 -2.19 -0.79
N TYR A 27 22.35 -3.19 -1.00
CA TYR A 27 22.11 -4.33 -1.87
C TYR A 27 22.38 -5.61 -1.08
N LEU A 28 21.36 -6.46 -0.94
CA LEU A 28 21.45 -7.72 -0.17
C LEU A 28 20.80 -8.84 -0.99
N THR A 29 21.55 -9.89 -1.28
CA THR A 29 20.98 -11.11 -1.84
C THR A 29 20.35 -11.94 -0.73
N VAL A 30 19.02 -12.07 -0.76
CA VAL A 30 18.25 -12.86 0.21
C VAL A 30 18.19 -14.32 -0.23
N ILE A 31 17.79 -14.54 -1.49
CA ILE A 31 17.74 -15.86 -2.13
C ILE A 31 18.43 -15.72 -3.50
N PRO A 32 19.56 -16.40 -3.75
CA PRO A 32 20.28 -16.30 -5.01
C PRO A 32 19.33 -16.55 -6.21
N LYS A 33 19.41 -15.68 -7.22
CA LYS A 33 18.60 -15.71 -8.44
C LYS A 33 17.09 -15.55 -8.28
N VAL A 34 16.56 -15.38 -7.07
CA VAL A 34 15.12 -15.29 -6.78
C VAL A 34 14.74 -13.96 -6.16
N LEU A 35 15.42 -13.55 -5.08
CA LEU A 35 15.04 -12.38 -4.30
C LEU A 35 16.27 -11.62 -3.80
N ASN A 36 16.30 -10.33 -4.12
CA ASN A 36 17.24 -9.38 -3.54
C ASN A 36 16.51 -8.28 -2.79
N PHE A 37 17.20 -7.62 -1.87
CA PHE A 37 16.85 -6.27 -1.46
C PHE A 37 17.79 -5.29 -2.16
N THR A 38 17.22 -4.49 -3.06
CA THR A 38 17.94 -3.55 -3.92
C THR A 38 17.33 -2.16 -3.78
N TYR A 39 18.09 -1.21 -3.24
CA TYR A 39 17.62 0.17 -3.12
C TYR A 39 17.33 0.79 -4.48
N THR A 40 16.11 1.32 -4.67
CA THR A 40 15.68 2.01 -5.88
C THR A 40 14.83 3.21 -5.52
N GLU A 41 15.09 4.36 -6.15
CA GLU A 41 14.28 5.57 -6.03
C GLU A 41 13.22 5.63 -7.12
N ASN A 42 11.96 5.57 -6.72
CA ASN A 42 10.81 5.65 -7.63
C ASN A 42 10.20 7.05 -7.56
N THR A 43 10.48 7.88 -8.56
CA THR A 43 9.94 9.25 -8.68
C THR A 43 8.55 9.31 -9.31
N GLY A 44 8.10 8.20 -9.94
CA GLY A 44 6.80 8.06 -10.58
C GLY A 44 5.79 7.25 -9.75
N GLY A 45 4.81 6.71 -10.45
CA GLY A 45 3.86 5.72 -9.92
C GLY A 45 4.28 4.29 -10.25
N ALA A 46 3.29 3.41 -10.42
CA ALA A 46 3.53 2.05 -10.88
C ALA A 46 4.30 2.08 -12.21
N PHE A 47 5.34 1.26 -12.31
CA PHE A 47 6.25 1.21 -13.47
C PHE A 47 6.98 2.54 -13.77
N GLY A 48 7.12 3.44 -12.80
CA GLY A 48 7.79 4.74 -12.99
C GLY A 48 7.01 5.77 -13.83
N VAL A 49 5.74 5.52 -14.10
CA VAL A 49 4.91 6.39 -14.96
C VAL A 49 4.24 7.50 -14.14
N GLY A 50 4.22 8.71 -14.70
CA GLY A 50 3.58 9.90 -14.11
C GLY A 50 4.52 10.73 -13.22
N SER A 51 4.19 12.01 -13.06
CA SER A 51 4.94 12.88 -12.15
C SER A 51 4.59 12.58 -10.70
N ARG A 52 5.55 12.81 -9.78
CA ARG A 52 5.34 12.63 -8.33
C ARG A 52 4.12 13.38 -7.79
N PHE A 53 3.89 14.60 -8.28
CA PHE A 53 2.76 15.43 -7.83
C PHE A 53 1.41 14.90 -8.30
N PHE A 54 1.36 14.39 -9.54
CA PHE A 54 0.15 13.77 -10.08
C PHE A 54 -0.22 12.50 -9.30
N ILE A 55 0.76 11.62 -9.05
CA ILE A 55 0.55 10.40 -8.27
C ILE A 55 0.18 10.71 -6.82
N LEU A 56 0.85 11.70 -6.21
CA LEU A 56 0.49 12.16 -4.86
C LEU A 56 -0.95 12.67 -4.80
N GLY A 57 -1.37 13.48 -5.78
CA GLY A 57 -2.73 13.99 -5.87
C GLY A 57 -3.77 12.85 -5.98
N ILE A 58 -3.54 11.88 -6.86
CA ILE A 58 -4.40 10.69 -6.97
C ILE A 58 -4.47 9.92 -5.65
N SER A 59 -3.32 9.70 -5.01
CA SER A 59 -3.26 8.98 -3.74
C SER A 59 -4.06 9.69 -2.64
N ILE A 60 -3.97 11.01 -2.55
CA ILE A 60 -4.75 11.83 -1.61
C ILE A 60 -6.26 11.64 -1.86
N VAL A 61 -6.69 11.74 -3.11
CA VAL A 61 -8.11 11.58 -3.48
C VAL A 61 -8.62 10.18 -3.12
N ILE A 62 -7.87 9.13 -3.46
CA ILE A 62 -8.26 7.75 -3.15
C ILE A 62 -8.37 7.54 -1.63
N VAL A 63 -7.37 7.98 -0.87
CA VAL A 63 -7.37 7.87 0.60
C VAL A 63 -8.54 8.63 1.20
N ALA A 64 -8.82 9.86 0.73
CA ALA A 64 -9.95 10.66 1.19
C ALA A 64 -11.30 9.97 0.92
N ILE A 65 -11.48 9.41 -0.28
CA ILE A 65 -12.68 8.64 -0.65
C ILE A 65 -12.85 7.43 0.27
N LEU A 66 -11.79 6.65 0.49
CA LEU A 66 -11.86 5.47 1.35
C LEU A 66 -12.20 5.83 2.81
N ILE A 67 -11.56 6.87 3.36
CA ILE A 67 -11.86 7.36 4.71
C ILE A 67 -13.32 7.85 4.80
N TYR A 68 -13.80 8.59 3.80
CA TYR A 68 -15.19 9.02 3.74
C TYR A 68 -16.16 7.82 3.77
N PHE A 69 -15.89 6.79 2.97
CA PHE A 69 -16.68 5.55 2.99
C PHE A 69 -16.64 4.85 4.34
N MET A 70 -15.45 4.74 4.96
CA MET A 70 -15.29 4.11 6.28
C MET A 70 -16.08 4.83 7.38
N ILE A 71 -16.25 6.15 7.27
CA ILE A 71 -17.02 6.94 8.24
C ILE A 71 -18.52 6.86 7.95
N LYS A 72 -18.91 7.09 6.69
CA LYS A 72 -20.33 7.21 6.29
C LYS A 72 -21.05 5.87 6.27
N GLU A 73 -20.38 4.84 5.76
CA GLU A 73 -20.99 3.51 5.53
C GLU A 73 -20.52 2.47 6.58
N LYS A 74 -20.09 2.95 7.77
CA LYS A 74 -19.53 2.13 8.87
C LYS A 74 -20.36 0.89 9.21
N ASP A 75 -21.70 0.99 9.10
CA ASP A 75 -22.63 -0.08 9.45
C ASP A 75 -22.79 -1.11 8.31
N LYS A 76 -22.29 -0.81 7.11
CA LYS A 76 -22.30 -1.69 5.94
C LYS A 76 -20.98 -2.41 5.73
N ILE A 77 -19.89 -1.92 6.31
CA ILE A 77 -18.56 -2.54 6.19
C ILE A 77 -18.52 -3.82 7.02
N ILE A 78 -18.25 -4.93 6.38
CA ILE A 78 -18.16 -6.25 7.00
C ILE A 78 -16.80 -6.40 7.67
N ASP A 79 -15.72 -6.06 6.95
CA ASP A 79 -14.35 -6.08 7.45
C ASP A 79 -13.61 -4.78 7.09
N TYR A 80 -12.96 -4.18 8.07
CA TYR A 80 -12.15 -2.98 7.88
C TYR A 80 -10.74 -3.28 7.37
N THR A 81 -10.32 -4.53 7.34
CA THR A 81 -8.95 -4.94 6.95
C THR A 81 -8.56 -4.44 5.55
N PRO A 82 -9.39 -4.62 4.48
CA PRO A 82 -9.06 -4.12 3.15
C PRO A 82 -8.78 -2.62 3.14
N TYR A 83 -9.65 -1.86 3.78
CA TYR A 83 -9.56 -0.39 3.83
C TYR A 83 -8.30 0.08 4.57
N ILE A 84 -8.00 -0.54 5.72
CA ILE A 84 -6.80 -0.19 6.51
C ILE A 84 -5.54 -0.51 5.72
N LEU A 85 -5.46 -1.65 5.04
CA LEU A 85 -4.31 -2.00 4.21
C LEU A 85 -4.09 -0.97 3.11
N ILE A 86 -5.13 -0.60 2.36
CA ILE A 86 -5.02 0.38 1.27
C ILE A 86 -4.62 1.75 1.83
N VAL A 87 -5.31 2.23 2.86
CA VAL A 87 -5.05 3.55 3.43
C VAL A 87 -3.64 3.63 4.02
N SER A 88 -3.23 2.65 4.81
CA SER A 88 -1.91 2.67 5.45
C SER A 88 -0.77 2.51 4.46
N GLY A 89 -0.89 1.61 3.47
CA GLY A 89 0.09 1.49 2.39
C GLY A 89 0.18 2.76 1.55
N SER A 90 -0.96 3.34 1.16
CA SER A 90 -0.96 4.62 0.45
C SER A 90 -0.29 5.73 1.25
N LEU A 91 -0.58 5.84 2.56
CA LEU A 91 0.06 6.82 3.45
C LEU A 91 1.57 6.61 3.55
N GLY A 92 2.06 5.36 3.63
CA GLY A 92 3.50 5.05 3.61
C GLY A 92 4.20 5.65 2.39
N ASN A 93 3.66 5.41 1.20
CA ASN A 93 4.21 5.95 -0.06
C ASN A 93 3.97 7.46 -0.23
N MET A 94 2.91 8.02 0.37
CA MET A 94 2.69 9.49 0.39
C MET A 94 3.72 10.18 1.28
N ILE A 95 4.05 9.63 2.45
CA ILE A 95 5.12 10.14 3.34
C ILE A 95 6.42 10.26 2.55
N ASP A 96 6.81 9.23 1.82
CA ASP A 96 8.02 9.25 1.00
C ASP A 96 7.99 10.39 -0.03
N ARG A 97 6.90 10.51 -0.79
CA ARG A 97 6.77 11.55 -1.83
C ARG A 97 6.78 12.96 -1.28
N ILE A 98 6.22 13.18 -0.09
CA ILE A 98 6.18 14.50 0.57
C ILE A 98 7.57 14.87 1.10
N PHE A 99 8.22 13.97 1.83
CA PHE A 99 9.45 14.30 2.57
C PHE A 99 10.73 14.03 1.80
N ARG A 100 10.75 12.99 0.92
CA ARG A 100 11.93 12.59 0.13
C ARG A 100 11.84 13.03 -1.34
N GLY A 101 10.63 13.20 -1.86
CA GLY A 101 10.40 13.50 -3.27
C GLY A 101 10.31 12.26 -4.18
N TYR A 102 10.59 11.08 -3.65
CA TYR A 102 10.53 9.77 -4.31
C TYR A 102 10.08 8.70 -3.31
N VAL A 103 9.69 7.54 -3.80
CA VAL A 103 9.39 6.36 -2.98
C VAL A 103 10.61 5.45 -2.97
N ILE A 104 10.94 4.88 -1.82
CA ILE A 104 11.97 3.85 -1.70
C ILE A 104 11.34 2.49 -1.99
N ASP A 105 11.79 1.85 -3.07
CA ASP A 105 11.46 0.49 -3.44
C ASP A 105 12.68 -0.39 -3.24
N PHE A 106 12.49 -1.56 -2.61
CA PHE A 106 13.63 -2.39 -2.22
C PHE A 106 13.44 -3.90 -2.43
N ILE A 107 12.23 -4.36 -2.72
CA ILE A 107 11.96 -5.78 -2.99
C ILE A 107 12.15 -6.01 -4.48
N ASP A 108 13.18 -6.80 -4.85
CA ASP A 108 13.59 -7.11 -6.21
C ASP A 108 13.41 -8.61 -6.46
N ILE A 109 12.36 -8.98 -7.19
CA ILE A 109 12.08 -10.37 -7.58
C ILE A 109 12.75 -10.64 -8.93
N ARG A 110 13.70 -11.54 -8.95
CA ARG A 110 14.54 -11.86 -10.12
C ARG A 110 14.00 -12.97 -11.02
N LEU A 111 12.86 -13.58 -10.68
CA LEU A 111 12.27 -14.67 -11.48
C LEU A 111 11.65 -14.18 -12.79
N PHE A 112 11.26 -12.93 -12.85
CA PHE A 112 10.66 -12.26 -14.01
C PHE A 112 10.98 -10.77 -13.95
N ASP A 113 10.88 -10.10 -15.08
CA ASP A 113 11.13 -8.66 -15.17
C ASP A 113 9.95 -7.88 -14.56
N TYR A 114 10.06 -7.58 -13.27
CA TYR A 114 9.07 -6.85 -12.50
C TYR A 114 9.75 -5.68 -11.76
N PRO A 115 9.17 -4.49 -11.76
CA PRO A 115 9.72 -3.35 -11.03
C PRO A 115 9.86 -3.64 -9.55
N ASN A 116 10.89 -3.07 -8.91
CA ASN A 116 11.03 -3.12 -7.46
C ASN A 116 9.81 -2.51 -6.78
N PHE A 117 9.50 -2.99 -5.61
CA PHE A 117 8.36 -2.54 -4.80
C PHE A 117 8.72 -2.57 -3.30
N ASN A 118 7.78 -2.19 -2.44
CA ASN A 118 7.98 -2.08 -1.01
C ASN A 118 6.79 -2.68 -0.21
N ILE A 119 6.85 -2.59 1.12
CA ILE A 119 5.79 -3.13 1.99
C ILE A 119 4.47 -2.39 1.80
N ALA A 120 4.51 -1.06 1.60
CA ALA A 120 3.31 -0.27 1.36
C ALA A 120 2.57 -0.75 0.11
N ASP A 121 3.30 -1.07 -0.99
CA ASP A 121 2.71 -1.60 -2.22
C ASP A 121 2.05 -2.95 -2.01
N ILE A 122 2.69 -3.86 -1.25
CA ILE A 122 2.09 -5.15 -0.88
C ILE A 122 0.77 -4.92 -0.13
N CYS A 123 0.75 -4.00 0.84
CA CYS A 123 -0.46 -3.69 1.59
C CYS A 123 -1.57 -3.14 0.68
N VAL A 124 -1.25 -2.22 -0.23
CA VAL A 124 -2.24 -1.69 -1.19
C VAL A 124 -2.81 -2.80 -2.07
N VAL A 125 -1.95 -3.62 -2.68
CA VAL A 125 -2.39 -4.71 -3.56
C VAL A 125 -3.24 -5.74 -2.80
N CYS A 126 -2.79 -6.21 -1.64
CA CYS A 126 -3.55 -7.14 -0.81
C CYS A 126 -4.89 -6.53 -0.37
N GLY A 127 -4.90 -5.26 0.02
CA GLY A 127 -6.12 -4.56 0.40
C GLY A 127 -7.12 -4.45 -0.75
N VAL A 128 -6.65 -4.13 -1.96
CA VAL A 128 -7.50 -4.07 -3.17
C VAL A 128 -8.07 -5.44 -3.50
N ILE A 129 -7.26 -6.50 -3.46
CA ILE A 129 -7.73 -7.87 -3.71
C ILE A 129 -8.83 -8.26 -2.70
N LEU A 130 -8.59 -8.02 -1.40
CA LEU A 130 -9.57 -8.32 -0.36
C LEU A 130 -10.87 -7.51 -0.54
N LEU A 131 -10.78 -6.23 -0.91
CA LEU A 131 -11.93 -5.38 -1.18
C LEU A 131 -12.75 -5.90 -2.36
N ILE A 132 -12.09 -6.32 -3.44
CA ILE A 132 -12.76 -6.93 -4.61
C ILE A 132 -13.48 -8.21 -4.19
N ILE A 133 -12.83 -9.08 -3.41
CA ILE A 133 -13.44 -10.30 -2.89
C ILE A 133 -14.67 -9.97 -2.04
N GLU A 134 -14.58 -8.98 -1.15
CA GLU A 134 -15.71 -8.53 -0.33
C GLU A 134 -16.90 -8.10 -1.20
N ILE A 135 -16.64 -7.25 -2.21
CA ILE A 135 -17.68 -6.75 -3.12
C ILE A 135 -18.35 -7.89 -3.91
N LEU A 136 -17.56 -8.79 -4.47
CA LEU A 136 -18.06 -9.85 -5.34
C LEU A 136 -18.84 -10.95 -4.59
N PHE A 137 -18.37 -11.33 -3.42
CA PHE A 137 -18.87 -12.53 -2.74
C PHE A 137 -19.78 -12.23 -1.54
N PHE A 138 -19.57 -11.12 -0.83
CA PHE A 138 -20.28 -10.85 0.41
C PHE A 138 -21.38 -9.80 0.27
N ASN A 139 -21.28 -8.84 -0.67
CA ASN A 139 -22.32 -7.83 -0.90
C ASN A 139 -23.59 -8.41 -1.57
N LYS A 140 -23.45 -9.50 -2.35
CA LYS A 140 -24.60 -10.17 -3.00
C LYS A 140 -25.60 -10.78 -2.01
N LYS A 141 -25.19 -11.12 -0.80
CA LYS A 141 -26.08 -11.69 0.23
C LYS A 141 -27.02 -10.67 0.87
N LYS A 142 -26.70 -9.37 0.82
CA LYS A 142 -27.50 -8.32 1.46
C LYS A 142 -28.66 -7.81 0.58
N VAL A 143 -28.59 -8.01 -0.73
CA VAL A 143 -29.64 -7.58 -1.69
C VAL A 143 -30.77 -8.61 -1.82
N ARG A 144 -30.57 -9.83 -1.34
CA ARG A 144 -31.57 -10.94 -1.42
C ARG A 144 -32.35 -11.19 -0.12
N ARG A 145 -32.26 -10.29 0.87
CA ARG A 145 -33.09 -10.27 2.08
C ARG A 145 -33.85 -8.94 2.18
#